data_c51078ae34d2c4322e6cba78ddafbb0e
#
_entry.id   c51078ae34d2c4322e6cba78ddafbb0e
#
_cell.length_a   1.000
_cell.length_b   1.000
_cell.length_c   1.000
_cell.angle_alpha   90.00
_cell.angle_beta   90.00
_cell.angle_gamma   90.00
#
_symmetry.space_group_name_H-M   'P 1'
#
loop_
_entity.id
_entity.type
_entity.pdbx_description
1 polymer ?
#
loop_
_entity_poly.entity_id
_entity_poly.type
_entity_poly.pdbx_seq_one_letter_code
_entity_poly.pdbx_strand_id
1 'polypeptide(L)'
;MVGLAHSGRTTQPFFPQASCLAAFTATCPPEVESDVRRVLHISNAEKLVYYPRRTNLLLRSEVMRSDTQVSDFVQTVKGPAIVYCATINKVEQTAQQLNTWLREDVIVFHGELSPTDKRVNQDLFMGDKARVIVATNAFGMGVDKGNIRGVVHRDIPGSIEALAQEVGRAGRDGLPSICT
;
A
#
# COMPACT_ATOMS: atom_id res chain seq x y z
N MET A 1 -13.85 -0.15 -3.45
CA MET A 1 -13.69 -0.81 -4.77
C MET A 1 -14.73 -0.21 -5.71
N VAL A 2 -14.32 0.22 -6.88
CA VAL A 2 -15.24 0.72 -7.91
C VAL A 2 -15.21 -0.29 -9.06
N GLY A 3 -16.38 -0.71 -9.49
CA GLY A 3 -16.53 -1.61 -10.64
C GLY A 3 -17.38 -0.95 -11.73
N LEU A 4 -16.98 -1.08 -12.99
CA LEU A 4 -17.74 -0.71 -14.16
C LEU A 4 -18.00 -1.97 -14.98
N ALA A 5 -19.27 -2.29 -15.21
CA ALA A 5 -19.65 -3.47 -15.99
C ALA A 5 -20.52 -3.06 -17.18
N HIS A 6 -20.26 -3.64 -18.33
CA HIS A 6 -21.04 -3.47 -19.54
C HIS A 6 -21.38 -4.83 -20.13
N SER A 7 -22.67 -5.11 -20.32
CA SER A 7 -23.16 -6.30 -20.99
C SER A 7 -23.49 -5.96 -22.43
N GLY A 8 -22.73 -6.45 -23.38
CA GLY A 8 -22.95 -6.23 -24.79
C GLY A 8 -21.79 -6.71 -25.63
N ARG A 9 -22.05 -7.03 -26.91
CA ARG A 9 -20.98 -7.30 -27.86
C ARG A 9 -20.29 -6.01 -28.22
N THR A 10 -18.99 -5.88 -27.88
CA THR A 10 -18.20 -4.75 -28.37
C THR A 10 -17.61 -5.13 -29.73
N THR A 11 -17.83 -4.29 -30.73
CA THR A 11 -17.21 -4.42 -32.08
C THR A 11 -15.81 -3.81 -32.12
N GLN A 12 -15.16 -3.67 -30.98
CA GLN A 12 -13.90 -2.92 -30.84
C GLN A 12 -12.68 -3.79 -31.14
N PRO A 13 -11.64 -3.23 -31.78
CA PRO A 13 -10.44 -3.98 -32.17
C PRO A 13 -9.66 -4.57 -31.01
N PHE A 14 -9.81 -4.03 -29.78
CA PHE A 14 -9.13 -4.56 -28.58
C PHE A 14 -9.87 -5.73 -27.92
N PHE A 15 -11.20 -5.85 -28.10
CA PHE A 15 -12.02 -6.89 -27.46
C PHE A 15 -13.06 -7.46 -28.44
N PRO A 16 -12.64 -7.98 -29.61
CA PRO A 16 -13.57 -8.34 -30.70
C PRO A 16 -14.55 -9.46 -30.35
N GLN A 17 -14.34 -10.16 -29.24
CA GLN A 17 -15.19 -11.31 -28.83
C GLN A 17 -15.67 -11.21 -27.37
N ALA A 18 -15.44 -10.06 -26.68
CA ALA A 18 -15.88 -9.91 -25.30
C ALA A 18 -17.40 -9.77 -25.22
N SER A 19 -18.08 -10.69 -24.54
CA SER A 19 -19.50 -10.62 -24.23
C SER A 19 -19.80 -9.72 -23.02
N CYS A 20 -18.84 -9.49 -22.18
CA CYS A 20 -18.92 -8.61 -21.01
C CYS A 20 -17.55 -7.99 -20.72
N LEU A 21 -17.53 -6.70 -20.41
CA LEU A 21 -16.33 -5.98 -19.99
C LEU A 21 -16.60 -5.34 -18.64
N ALA A 22 -15.69 -5.56 -17.69
CA ALA A 22 -15.72 -4.97 -16.36
C ALA A 22 -14.37 -4.36 -16.00
N ALA A 23 -14.36 -3.16 -15.45
CA ALA A 23 -13.18 -2.51 -14.93
C ALA A 23 -13.28 -2.37 -13.40
N PHE A 24 -12.22 -2.71 -12.69
CA PHE A 24 -12.16 -2.65 -11.24
C PHE A 24 -10.98 -1.80 -10.79
N THR A 25 -11.20 -0.93 -9.84
CA THR A 25 -10.14 -0.13 -9.22
C THR A 25 -10.45 0.15 -7.76
N ALA A 26 -9.43 0.31 -6.94
CA ALA A 26 -9.58 0.70 -5.54
C ALA A 26 -9.82 2.21 -5.38
N THR A 27 -9.32 3.02 -6.30
CA THR A 27 -9.44 4.46 -6.30
C THR A 27 -9.85 4.93 -7.69
N CYS A 28 -10.83 5.82 -7.79
CA CYS A 28 -11.35 6.29 -9.07
C CYS A 28 -11.81 7.75 -8.95
N PRO A 29 -10.89 8.71 -8.98
CA PRO A 29 -11.25 10.12 -9.16
C PRO A 29 -12.10 10.33 -10.42
N PRO A 30 -12.93 11.38 -10.50
CA PRO A 30 -13.83 11.61 -11.63
C PRO A 30 -13.11 11.66 -12.99
N GLU A 31 -11.90 12.20 -13.04
CA GLU A 31 -11.08 12.29 -14.25
C GLU A 31 -10.66 10.89 -14.72
N VAL A 32 -10.21 10.04 -13.78
CA VAL A 32 -9.81 8.65 -14.08
C VAL A 32 -11.02 7.83 -14.53
N GLU A 33 -12.18 8.01 -13.90
CA GLU A 33 -13.41 7.36 -14.34
C GLU A 33 -13.76 7.74 -15.78
N SER A 34 -13.72 9.03 -16.09
CA SER A 34 -13.98 9.54 -17.43
C SER A 34 -13.05 8.94 -18.48
N ASP A 35 -11.75 8.85 -18.16
CA ASP A 35 -10.76 8.25 -19.04
C ASP A 35 -10.97 6.74 -19.21
N VAL A 36 -11.25 6.00 -18.14
CA VAL A 36 -11.56 4.57 -18.21
C VAL A 36 -12.77 4.32 -19.12
N ARG A 37 -13.86 5.09 -18.94
CA ARG A 37 -15.06 4.98 -19.77
C ARG A 37 -14.75 5.26 -21.23
N ARG A 38 -13.97 6.28 -21.50
CA ARG A 38 -13.59 6.69 -22.86
C ARG A 38 -12.69 5.65 -23.53
N VAL A 39 -11.63 5.21 -22.86
CA VAL A 39 -10.62 4.29 -23.42
C VAL A 39 -11.18 2.90 -23.63
N LEU A 40 -12.00 2.40 -22.71
CA LEU A 40 -12.63 1.10 -22.82
C LEU A 40 -13.96 1.13 -23.59
N HIS A 41 -14.41 2.31 -24.02
CA HIS A 41 -15.68 2.53 -24.73
C HIS A 41 -16.91 1.97 -24.00
N ILE A 42 -16.93 2.14 -22.67
CA ILE A 42 -17.99 1.67 -21.78
C ILE A 42 -18.79 2.85 -21.18
N SER A 43 -19.09 3.86 -21.98
CA SER A 43 -19.80 5.08 -21.54
C SER A 43 -21.09 4.80 -20.77
N ASN A 44 -21.82 3.75 -21.16
CA ASN A 44 -23.09 3.35 -20.57
C ASN A 44 -22.95 2.24 -19.51
N ALA A 45 -21.72 1.92 -19.08
CA ALA A 45 -21.52 0.91 -18.07
C ALA A 45 -22.10 1.33 -16.71
N GLU A 46 -22.72 0.39 -16.03
CA GLU A 46 -23.17 0.60 -14.65
C GLU A 46 -21.96 0.83 -13.74
N LYS A 47 -22.07 1.80 -12.84
CA LYS A 47 -21.06 2.10 -11.82
C LYS A 47 -21.47 1.55 -10.48
N LEU A 48 -20.71 0.60 -9.99
CA LEU A 48 -20.86 0.05 -8.64
C LEU A 48 -19.77 0.64 -7.74
N VAL A 49 -20.17 1.33 -6.69
CA VAL A 49 -19.25 1.96 -5.73
C VAL A 49 -19.46 1.33 -4.38
N TYR A 50 -18.40 0.77 -3.82
CA TYR A 50 -18.39 0.27 -2.45
C TYR A 50 -17.33 1.01 -1.64
N TYR A 51 -17.73 1.62 -0.55
CA TYR A 51 -16.85 2.33 0.39
C TYR A 51 -16.55 1.42 1.60
N PRO A 52 -15.45 0.67 1.59
CA PRO A 52 -15.10 -0.18 2.72
C PRO A 52 -14.68 0.68 3.91
N ARG A 53 -15.51 0.76 4.90
CA ARG A 53 -15.16 1.42 6.16
C ARG A 53 -14.24 0.49 6.98
N ARG A 54 -12.99 0.89 7.14
CA ARG A 54 -11.99 0.13 7.90
C ARG A 54 -11.99 0.60 9.36
N THR A 55 -12.93 0.09 10.16
CA THR A 55 -13.10 0.48 11.58
C THR A 55 -12.00 -0.03 12.50
N ASN A 56 -11.18 -0.96 12.02
CA ASN A 56 -10.05 -1.53 12.74
C ASN A 56 -8.75 -0.73 12.56
N LEU A 57 -8.74 0.32 11.74
CA LEU A 57 -7.55 1.17 11.55
C LEU A 57 -7.67 2.43 12.41
N LEU A 58 -6.70 2.65 13.27
CA LEU A 58 -6.53 3.91 13.98
C LEU A 58 -5.53 4.78 13.20
N LEU A 59 -6.05 5.84 12.58
CA LEU A 59 -5.22 6.82 11.89
C LEU A 59 -4.82 7.92 12.86
N ARG A 60 -3.52 8.26 12.91
CA ARG A 60 -2.97 9.36 13.69
C ARG A 60 -2.15 10.27 12.77
N SER A 61 -2.05 11.52 13.14
CA SER A 61 -1.13 12.47 12.53
C SER A 61 -0.38 13.19 13.63
N GLU A 62 0.93 13.16 13.56
CA GLU A 62 1.80 13.75 14.57
C GLU A 62 2.86 14.62 13.90
N VAL A 63 3.24 15.72 14.55
CA VAL A 63 4.36 16.54 14.08
C VAL A 63 5.66 15.82 14.45
N MET A 64 6.45 15.48 13.45
CA MET A 64 7.76 14.88 13.67
C MET A 64 8.72 15.91 14.26
N ARG A 65 9.18 15.67 15.48
CA ARG A 65 10.12 16.53 16.24
C ARG A 65 11.51 15.92 16.36
N SER A 66 11.61 14.58 16.22
CA SER A 66 12.87 13.86 16.25
C SER A 66 12.73 12.54 15.47
N ASP A 67 13.87 12.06 14.97
CA ASP A 67 13.92 10.74 14.27
C ASP A 67 13.59 9.57 15.19
N THR A 68 13.70 9.75 16.52
CA THR A 68 13.37 8.72 17.50
C THR A 68 11.88 8.39 17.54
N GLN A 69 11.00 9.32 17.14
CA GLN A 69 9.56 9.09 17.16
C GLN A 69 9.13 7.90 16.30
N VAL A 70 9.84 7.64 15.19
CA VAL A 70 9.57 6.45 14.36
C VAL A 70 9.91 5.19 15.15
N SER A 71 11.05 5.17 15.86
CA SER A 71 11.47 4.04 16.69
C SER A 71 10.50 3.82 17.84
N ASP A 72 10.11 4.88 18.54
CA ASP A 72 9.17 4.82 19.65
C ASP A 72 7.82 4.26 19.19
N PHE A 73 7.32 4.71 18.03
CA PHE A 73 6.10 4.19 17.46
C PHE A 73 6.23 2.69 17.13
N VAL A 74 7.28 2.30 16.43
CA VAL A 74 7.49 0.90 16.01
C VAL A 74 7.63 -0.04 17.24
N GLN A 75 8.18 0.45 18.36
CA GLN A 75 8.23 -0.31 19.61
C GLN A 75 6.83 -0.56 20.21
N THR A 76 5.89 0.37 20.04
CA THR A 76 4.51 0.20 20.54
C THR A 76 3.72 -0.82 19.73
N VAL A 77 4.11 -1.06 18.47
CA VAL A 77 3.41 -1.96 17.55
C VAL A 77 3.78 -3.41 17.85
N LYS A 78 2.80 -4.18 18.29
CA LYS A 78 2.98 -5.62 18.55
C LYS A 78 2.65 -6.44 17.30
N GLY A 79 3.61 -6.54 16.39
CA GLY A 79 3.46 -7.30 15.15
C GLY A 79 4.18 -6.63 13.97
N PRO A 80 3.99 -7.16 12.76
CA PRO A 80 4.65 -6.63 11.57
C PRO A 80 4.33 -5.16 11.32
N ALA A 81 5.36 -4.38 10.98
CA ALA A 81 5.25 -2.95 10.72
C ALA A 81 5.95 -2.55 9.41
N ILE A 82 5.36 -1.61 8.70
CA ILE A 82 5.95 -0.98 7.51
C ILE A 82 6.26 0.47 7.84
N VAL A 83 7.47 0.92 7.51
CA VAL A 83 7.87 2.32 7.60
C VAL A 83 8.12 2.84 6.18
N TYR A 84 7.31 3.77 5.73
CA TYR A 84 7.46 4.40 4.42
C TYR A 84 8.32 5.65 4.48
N CYS A 85 9.28 5.73 3.57
CA CYS A 85 10.17 6.88 3.38
C CYS A 85 10.11 7.35 1.92
N ALA A 86 10.28 8.65 1.70
CA ALA A 86 10.19 9.24 0.36
C ALA A 86 11.40 8.90 -0.52
N THR A 87 12.58 8.66 0.05
CA THR A 87 13.83 8.44 -0.69
C THR A 87 14.59 7.21 -0.20
N ILE A 88 15.42 6.65 -1.08
CA ILE A 88 16.27 5.50 -0.76
C ILE A 88 17.22 5.81 0.39
N ASN A 89 17.87 6.98 0.38
CA ASN A 89 18.76 7.39 1.45
C ASN A 89 18.06 7.41 2.82
N LYS A 90 16.81 7.88 2.87
CA LYS A 90 16.01 7.85 4.10
C LYS A 90 15.62 6.44 4.51
N VAL A 91 15.37 5.54 3.55
CA VAL A 91 15.10 4.13 3.85
C VAL A 91 16.31 3.52 4.55
N GLU A 92 17.51 3.66 3.99
CA GLU A 92 18.74 3.11 4.55
C GLU A 92 19.07 3.69 5.93
N GLN A 93 19.00 5.02 6.08
CA GLN A 93 19.24 5.68 7.36
C GLN A 93 18.23 5.25 8.43
N THR A 94 16.95 5.19 8.07
CA THR A 94 15.89 4.79 9.02
C THR A 94 16.04 3.33 9.43
N ALA A 95 16.36 2.43 8.48
CA ALA A 95 16.59 1.03 8.79
C ALA A 95 17.79 0.85 9.73
N GLN A 96 18.90 1.56 9.50
CA GLN A 96 20.07 1.52 10.36
C GLN A 96 19.76 2.02 11.78
N GLN A 97 19.00 3.11 11.90
CA GLN A 97 18.54 3.63 13.19
C GLN A 97 17.66 2.61 13.91
N LEU A 98 16.65 2.07 13.22
CA LEU A 98 15.75 1.08 13.81
C LEU A 98 16.45 -0.20 14.22
N ASN A 99 17.39 -0.73 13.43
CA ASN A 99 18.22 -1.87 13.82
C ASN A 99 18.93 -1.65 15.16
N THR A 100 19.50 -0.45 15.32
CA THR A 100 20.22 -0.10 16.55
C THR A 100 19.29 -0.02 17.76
N TRP A 101 18.11 0.60 17.58
CA TRP A 101 17.16 0.85 18.67
C TRP A 101 16.35 -0.38 19.06
N LEU A 102 15.87 -1.13 18.08
CA LEU A 102 14.98 -2.26 18.30
C LEU A 102 15.74 -3.55 18.67
N ARG A 103 17.04 -3.62 18.33
CA ARG A 103 17.89 -4.82 18.44
C ARG A 103 17.29 -6.04 17.73
N GLU A 104 16.65 -5.79 16.60
CA GLU A 104 16.05 -6.79 15.73
C GLU A 104 16.38 -6.48 14.27
N ASP A 105 16.34 -7.50 13.42
CA ASP A 105 16.65 -7.34 12.00
C ASP A 105 15.54 -6.56 11.31
N VAL A 106 15.88 -5.34 10.88
CA VAL A 106 15.03 -4.46 10.07
C VAL A 106 15.49 -4.59 8.62
N ILE A 107 14.57 -4.95 7.76
CA ILE A 107 14.86 -5.12 6.33
C ILE A 107 14.45 -3.89 5.52
N VAL A 108 15.07 -3.71 4.37
CA VAL A 108 14.81 -2.59 3.47
C VAL A 108 14.16 -3.04 2.16
N PHE A 109 13.38 -2.14 1.54
CA PHE A 109 12.83 -2.39 0.22
C PHE A 109 12.73 -1.09 -0.60
N HIS A 110 13.43 -1.04 -1.72
CA HIS A 110 13.40 0.11 -2.63
C HIS A 110 13.76 -0.28 -4.07
N GLY A 111 13.57 0.65 -5.00
CA GLY A 111 13.70 0.40 -6.43
C GLY A 111 15.07 -0.09 -6.89
N GLU A 112 16.15 0.33 -6.22
CA GLU A 112 17.55 0.02 -6.59
C GLU A 112 18.06 -1.32 -6.06
N LEU A 113 17.33 -2.01 -5.19
CA LEU A 113 17.70 -3.36 -4.78
C LEU A 113 17.70 -4.30 -5.97
N SER A 114 18.62 -5.28 -5.96
CA SER A 114 18.62 -6.35 -6.95
C SER A 114 17.30 -7.14 -6.91
N PRO A 115 16.87 -7.77 -8.01
CA PRO A 115 15.69 -8.63 -8.01
C PRO A 115 15.75 -9.74 -6.96
N THR A 116 16.95 -10.26 -6.70
CA THR A 116 17.18 -11.29 -5.68
C THR A 116 16.95 -10.74 -4.27
N ASP A 117 17.54 -9.58 -3.95
CA ASP A 117 17.39 -8.98 -2.62
C ASP A 117 15.95 -8.54 -2.37
N LYS A 118 15.27 -7.98 -3.38
CA LYS A 118 13.84 -7.66 -3.29
C LYS A 118 13.01 -8.88 -2.89
N ARG A 119 13.26 -10.01 -3.55
CA ARG A 119 12.54 -11.26 -3.27
C ARG A 119 12.88 -11.77 -1.88
N VAL A 120 14.15 -11.83 -1.50
CA VAL A 120 14.59 -12.31 -0.18
C VAL A 120 13.97 -11.46 0.93
N ASN A 121 14.07 -10.13 0.84
CA ASN A 121 13.54 -9.22 1.84
C ASN A 121 12.01 -9.32 1.92
N GLN A 122 11.34 -9.42 0.77
CA GLN A 122 9.90 -9.63 0.76
C GLN A 122 9.52 -10.95 1.42
N ASP A 123 10.20 -12.05 1.12
CA ASP A 123 9.93 -13.37 1.70
C ASP A 123 10.18 -13.39 3.22
N LEU A 124 11.22 -12.69 3.70
CA LEU A 124 11.48 -12.53 5.14
C LEU A 124 10.34 -11.80 5.85
N PHE A 125 9.83 -10.72 5.27
CA PHE A 125 8.71 -9.97 5.84
C PHE A 125 7.40 -10.75 5.76
N MET A 126 7.11 -11.37 4.62
CA MET A 126 5.88 -12.15 4.44
C MET A 126 5.82 -13.37 5.36
N GLY A 127 6.97 -14.01 5.60
CA GLY A 127 7.10 -15.18 6.46
C GLY A 127 7.29 -14.89 7.94
N ASP A 128 7.06 -13.65 8.42
CA ASP A 128 7.24 -13.21 9.81
C ASP A 128 8.66 -13.44 10.38
N LYS A 129 9.65 -13.59 9.50
CA LYS A 129 11.07 -13.72 9.90
C LYS A 129 11.72 -12.36 10.18
N ALA A 130 11.19 -11.30 9.55
CA ALA A 130 11.51 -9.92 9.87
C ALA A 130 10.21 -9.19 10.21
N ARG A 131 10.17 -8.55 11.37
CA ARG A 131 9.00 -7.83 11.86
C ARG A 131 8.84 -6.45 11.23
N VAL A 132 9.92 -5.78 10.93
CA VAL A 132 9.92 -4.41 10.44
C VAL A 132 10.55 -4.34 9.05
N ILE A 133 9.85 -3.67 8.15
CA ILE A 133 10.36 -3.33 6.83
C ILE A 133 10.33 -1.82 6.63
N VAL A 134 11.44 -1.24 6.20
CA VAL A 134 11.53 0.17 5.81
C VAL A 134 11.59 0.24 4.29
N ALA A 135 10.71 1.01 3.68
CA ALA A 135 10.56 0.96 2.24
C ALA A 135 10.20 2.31 1.61
N THR A 136 10.49 2.44 0.33
CA THR A 136 9.82 3.44 -0.50
C THR A 136 8.44 2.91 -0.96
N ASN A 137 7.67 3.73 -1.65
CA ASN A 137 6.40 3.34 -2.28
C ASN A 137 6.53 2.16 -3.28
N ALA A 138 7.77 1.79 -3.66
CA ALA A 138 8.03 0.59 -4.46
C ALA A 138 7.60 -0.71 -3.76
N PHE A 139 7.56 -0.72 -2.41
CA PHE A 139 7.02 -1.82 -1.63
C PHE A 139 5.52 -1.73 -1.53
N GLY A 140 4.84 -2.60 -2.21
CA GLY A 140 3.38 -2.56 -2.11
C GLY A 140 2.64 -3.30 -3.21
N MET A 141 3.11 -3.28 -4.43
CA MET A 141 2.47 -4.08 -5.47
C MET A 141 2.64 -5.57 -5.17
N GLY A 142 1.51 -6.29 -5.05
CA GLY A 142 1.53 -7.73 -4.79
C GLY A 142 1.77 -8.14 -3.33
N VAL A 143 1.86 -7.19 -2.38
CA VAL A 143 1.98 -7.50 -0.95
C VAL A 143 0.59 -7.72 -0.36
N ASP A 144 0.30 -8.97 -0.02
CA ASP A 144 -0.93 -9.37 0.66
C ASP A 144 -0.62 -10.08 1.98
N LYS A 145 -0.26 -9.27 3.00
CA LYS A 145 0.01 -9.72 4.37
C LYS A 145 -1.09 -9.22 5.29
N GLY A 146 -1.90 -10.13 5.83
CA GLY A 146 -3.08 -9.79 6.63
C GLY A 146 -2.77 -9.14 7.97
N ASN A 147 -1.68 -9.58 8.61
CA ASN A 147 -1.36 -9.29 10.00
C ASN A 147 -0.45 -8.07 10.23
N ILE A 148 -0.38 -7.12 9.30
CA ILE A 148 0.38 -5.87 9.50
C ILE A 148 -0.31 -5.04 10.57
N ARG A 149 0.42 -4.74 11.67
CA ARG A 149 -0.12 -4.01 12.82
C ARG A 149 0.21 -2.53 12.83
N GLY A 150 1.26 -2.12 12.11
CA GLY A 150 1.68 -0.72 12.03
C GLY A 150 2.05 -0.29 10.63
N VAL A 151 1.61 0.91 10.23
CA VAL A 151 2.12 1.61 9.05
C VAL A 151 2.52 3.00 9.47
N VAL A 152 3.79 3.34 9.22
CA VAL A 152 4.36 4.65 9.56
C VAL A 152 4.75 5.35 8.27
N HIS A 153 4.34 6.59 8.12
CA HIS A 153 4.85 7.48 7.09
C HIS A 153 5.84 8.45 7.72
N ARG A 154 7.13 8.19 7.55
CA ARG A 154 8.17 9.14 7.97
C ARG A 154 8.10 10.43 7.16
N ASP A 155 7.74 10.32 5.90
CA ASP A 155 7.52 11.44 4.99
C ASP A 155 6.08 11.40 4.48
N ILE A 156 5.52 12.57 4.23
CA ILE A 156 4.15 12.69 3.69
C ILE A 156 4.10 12.02 2.31
N PRO A 157 3.15 11.09 2.08
CA PRO A 157 2.95 10.49 0.76
C PRO A 157 2.64 11.52 -0.32
N GLY A 158 3.00 11.20 -1.56
CA GLY A 158 2.84 12.11 -2.70
C GLY A 158 1.39 12.44 -3.07
N SER A 159 0.42 11.64 -2.60
CA SER A 159 -1.02 11.90 -2.80
C SER A 159 -1.86 11.20 -1.72
N ILE A 160 -3.13 11.61 -1.61
CA ILE A 160 -4.11 10.98 -0.72
C ILE A 160 -4.38 9.53 -1.15
N GLU A 161 -4.37 9.26 -2.44
CA GLU A 161 -4.55 7.91 -2.99
C GLU A 161 -3.39 6.99 -2.57
N ALA A 162 -2.15 7.50 -2.63
CA ALA A 162 -0.97 6.77 -2.16
C ALA A 162 -1.09 6.48 -0.67
N LEU A 163 -1.43 7.49 0.15
CA LEU A 163 -1.70 7.32 1.58
C LEU A 163 -2.75 6.23 1.83
N ALA A 164 -3.89 6.31 1.14
CA ALA A 164 -4.98 5.34 1.31
C ALA A 164 -4.56 3.92 0.94
N GLN A 165 -3.76 3.76 -0.11
CA GLN A 165 -3.22 2.45 -0.51
C GLN A 165 -2.22 1.89 0.50
N GLU A 166 -1.35 2.74 1.04
CA GLU A 166 -0.32 2.36 1.99
C GLU A 166 -0.91 2.03 3.36
N VAL A 167 -1.78 2.87 3.93
CA VAL A 167 -2.50 2.55 5.18
C VAL A 167 -3.45 1.36 5.00
N GLY A 168 -4.00 1.17 3.82
CA GLY A 168 -4.87 0.04 3.47
C GLY A 168 -4.20 -1.34 3.55
N ARG A 169 -2.88 -1.39 3.73
CA ARG A 169 -2.12 -2.64 3.97
C ARG A 169 -2.24 -3.14 5.39
N ALA A 170 -2.50 -2.23 6.35
CA ALA A 170 -2.64 -2.59 7.75
C ALA A 170 -3.93 -3.37 8.02
N GLY A 171 -3.86 -4.34 8.91
CA GLY A 171 -5.01 -5.03 9.51
C GLY A 171 -6.00 -5.63 8.51
N ARG A 172 -5.55 -6.22 7.42
CA ARG A 172 -6.44 -6.88 6.45
C ARG A 172 -7.19 -8.07 7.03
N ASP A 173 -6.67 -8.64 8.11
CA ASP A 173 -7.31 -9.69 8.90
C ASP A 173 -8.44 -9.16 9.82
N GLY A 174 -8.73 -7.86 9.81
CA GLY A 174 -9.76 -7.22 10.63
C GLY A 174 -9.31 -6.85 12.04
N LEU A 175 -8.10 -7.22 12.45
CA LEU A 175 -7.59 -6.90 13.79
C LEU A 175 -7.11 -5.43 13.87
N PRO A 176 -7.16 -4.83 15.09
CA PRO A 176 -6.73 -3.44 15.30
C PRO A 176 -5.32 -3.18 14.79
N SER A 177 -5.14 -2.09 14.08
CA SER A 177 -3.86 -1.66 13.54
C SER A 177 -3.75 -0.14 13.57
N ILE A 178 -2.52 0.37 13.68
CA ILE A 178 -2.25 1.81 13.84
C ILE A 178 -1.47 2.30 12.62
N CYS A 179 -1.90 3.47 12.10
CA CYS A 179 -1.21 4.15 11.00
C CYS A 179 -0.92 5.60 11.40
N THR A 180 0.29 6.08 11.16
CA THR A 180 0.73 7.43 11.50
C THR A 180 1.62 8.03 10.43
#